data_edf53f47366d7e7d739cfbddbb3111d4
#
_entry.id   edf53f47366d7e7d739cfbddbb3111d4
#
_cell.length_a   1.000
_cell.length_b   1.000
_cell.length_c   1.000
_cell.angle_alpha   90.00
_cell.angle_beta   90.00
_cell.angle_gamma   90.00
#
_symmetry.space_group_name_H-M   'P 1'
#
loop_
_entity.id
_entity.type
_entity.pdbx_description
1 polymer ?
#
loop_
_entity_poly.entity_id
_entity_poly.type
_entity_poly.pdbx_seq_one_letter_code
_entity_poly.pdbx_strand_id
1 'polypeptide(L)'
;MEHEHLTVFVRDYSVSKPFYEEVLARLGLVSLLDWPDKRRVYFGKPGEPSSLWLVESGLAGGLEVALEAADEGAVHAFYGTAIAAGARADREPKDRPEHYSARVLDFDGNALEVVFRGEPAALHVTAAA
;
A
#
# COMPACT_ATOMS: atom_id res chain seq x y z
N MET A 1 13.67 12.42 -14.94
CA MET A 1 12.79 12.08 -13.83
C MET A 1 12.15 10.72 -14.04
N GLU A 2 12.26 9.88 -13.05
CA GLU A 2 11.72 8.55 -13.15
C GLU A 2 10.40 8.44 -12.43
N HIS A 3 9.53 7.64 -13.02
CA HIS A 3 8.31 7.24 -12.35
C HIS A 3 8.54 5.89 -11.71
N GLU A 4 8.13 5.79 -10.47
CA GLU A 4 8.13 4.50 -9.80
C GLU A 4 6.73 3.93 -9.92
N HIS A 5 6.65 2.80 -10.56
CA HIS A 5 5.39 2.08 -10.73
C HIS A 5 5.50 0.74 -10.04
N LEU A 6 4.46 0.40 -9.32
CA LEU A 6 4.36 -0.91 -8.72
C LEU A 6 3.00 -1.48 -9.08
N THR A 7 2.97 -2.73 -9.48
CA THR A 7 1.72 -3.43 -9.74
C THR A 7 1.51 -4.48 -8.67
N VAL A 8 0.38 -4.40 -8.00
CA VAL A 8 -0.02 -5.40 -7.01
C VAL A 8 -1.14 -6.21 -7.64
N PHE A 9 -0.97 -7.53 -7.70
CA PHE A 9 -1.99 -8.40 -8.24
C PHE A 9 -2.88 -8.91 -7.13
N VAL A 10 -4.19 -8.89 -7.35
CA VAL A 10 -5.18 -9.38 -6.40
C VAL A 10 -6.12 -10.33 -7.13
N ARG A 11 -6.68 -11.29 -6.42
CA ARG A 11 -7.58 -12.25 -7.04
C ARG A 11 -8.93 -11.68 -7.36
N ASP A 12 -9.38 -10.73 -6.56
CA ASP A 12 -10.73 -10.18 -6.70
C ASP A 12 -10.68 -8.67 -6.57
N TYR A 13 -10.72 -7.99 -7.72
CA TYR A 13 -10.70 -6.53 -7.78
C TYR A 13 -11.82 -5.92 -6.93
N SER A 14 -13.03 -6.50 -7.01
CA SER A 14 -14.20 -5.93 -6.33
C SER A 14 -14.06 -5.99 -4.80
N VAL A 15 -13.36 -6.98 -4.29
CA VAL A 15 -13.13 -7.15 -2.86
C VAL A 15 -11.92 -6.33 -2.40
N SER A 16 -10.86 -6.35 -3.18
CA SER A 16 -9.60 -5.72 -2.77
C SER A 16 -9.58 -4.21 -2.96
N LYS A 17 -10.32 -3.69 -3.96
CA LYS A 17 -10.31 -2.26 -4.21
C LYS A 17 -10.77 -1.43 -3.01
N PRO A 18 -11.90 -1.73 -2.36
CA PRO A 18 -12.32 -0.94 -1.19
C PRO A 18 -11.28 -1.00 -0.07
N PHE A 19 -10.66 -2.15 0.13
CA PHE A 19 -9.61 -2.30 1.13
C PHE A 19 -8.45 -1.35 0.83
N TYR A 20 -7.96 -1.38 -0.41
CA TYR A 20 -6.81 -0.54 -0.78
C TYR A 20 -7.17 0.95 -0.76
N GLU A 21 -8.40 1.31 -1.14
CA GLU A 21 -8.84 2.69 -1.06
C GLU A 21 -8.77 3.21 0.38
N GLU A 22 -9.21 2.40 1.33
CA GLU A 22 -9.21 2.82 2.73
C GLU A 22 -7.79 2.94 3.30
N VAL A 23 -6.97 1.92 3.09
CA VAL A 23 -5.65 1.92 3.73
C VAL A 23 -4.70 2.90 3.07
N LEU A 24 -4.74 3.02 1.74
CA LEU A 24 -3.86 3.94 1.04
C LEU A 24 -4.21 5.39 1.31
N ALA A 25 -5.49 5.67 1.60
CA ALA A 25 -5.90 7.03 1.98
C ALA A 25 -5.16 7.52 3.23
N ARG A 26 -4.78 6.59 4.12
CA ARG A 26 -4.02 6.96 5.32
C ARG A 26 -2.63 7.46 5.00
N LEU A 27 -2.14 7.18 3.80
CA LEU A 27 -0.84 7.65 3.32
C LEU A 27 -0.97 8.77 2.30
N GLY A 28 -2.20 9.24 2.07
CA GLY A 28 -2.44 10.32 1.10
C GLY A 28 -2.53 9.84 -0.34
N LEU A 29 -2.60 8.53 -0.55
CA LEU A 29 -2.75 7.97 -1.89
C LEU A 29 -4.22 7.83 -2.21
N VAL A 30 -4.62 8.28 -3.41
CA VAL A 30 -6.01 8.24 -3.83
C VAL A 30 -6.11 7.59 -5.21
N SER A 31 -7.31 7.14 -5.54
CA SER A 31 -7.57 6.60 -6.87
C SER A 31 -7.52 7.73 -7.89
N LEU A 32 -6.59 7.64 -8.83
CA LEU A 32 -6.44 8.63 -9.89
C LEU A 32 -7.10 8.15 -11.17
N LEU A 33 -7.10 6.85 -11.44
CA LEU A 33 -7.75 6.23 -12.58
C LEU A 33 -8.35 4.92 -12.11
N ASP A 34 -9.59 4.67 -12.49
CA ASP A 34 -10.26 3.44 -12.14
C ASP A 34 -10.92 2.89 -13.40
N TRP A 35 -10.54 1.68 -13.78
CA TRP A 35 -11.09 1.00 -14.95
C TRP A 35 -11.77 -0.30 -14.52
N PRO A 36 -13.02 -0.22 -14.03
CA PRO A 36 -13.71 -1.42 -13.55
C PRO A 36 -13.84 -2.51 -14.62
N ASP A 37 -14.04 -2.11 -15.87
CA ASP A 37 -14.18 -3.07 -16.97
C ASP A 37 -12.93 -3.90 -17.16
N LYS A 38 -11.76 -3.32 -16.83
CA LYS A 38 -10.49 -4.01 -16.94
C LYS A 38 -10.00 -4.52 -15.60
N ARG A 39 -10.79 -4.33 -14.57
CA ARG A 39 -10.50 -4.79 -13.22
C ARG A 39 -9.16 -4.30 -12.71
N ARG A 40 -8.94 -2.99 -12.86
CA ARG A 40 -7.73 -2.36 -12.38
C ARG A 40 -7.98 -0.93 -11.93
N VAL A 41 -7.19 -0.48 -10.97
CA VAL A 41 -7.28 0.88 -10.44
C VAL A 41 -5.86 1.36 -10.15
N TYR A 42 -5.64 2.65 -10.33
CA TYR A 42 -4.34 3.30 -10.24
C TYR A 42 -4.38 4.29 -9.09
N PHE A 43 -3.48 4.13 -8.13
CA PHE A 43 -3.40 4.98 -6.96
C PHE A 43 -2.13 5.82 -6.99
N GLY A 44 -2.24 7.05 -6.50
CA GLY A 44 -1.09 7.92 -6.37
C GLY A 44 -1.47 9.19 -5.66
N LYS A 45 -0.52 10.10 -5.55
CA LYS A 45 -0.77 11.47 -5.10
C LYS A 45 -0.76 12.37 -6.32
N PRO A 46 -1.74 13.27 -6.46
CA PRO A 46 -1.74 14.19 -7.59
C PRO A 46 -0.41 14.95 -7.64
N GLY A 47 0.19 15.00 -8.83
CA GLY A 47 1.45 15.71 -9.02
C GLY A 47 2.70 14.96 -8.61
N GLU A 48 2.58 13.77 -8.06
CA GLU A 48 3.72 12.95 -7.64
C GLU A 48 4.01 11.88 -8.68
N PRO A 49 5.29 11.51 -8.87
CA PRO A 49 5.63 10.53 -9.90
C PRO A 49 5.39 9.07 -9.51
N SER A 50 5.32 8.78 -8.22
CA SER A 50 5.16 7.39 -7.76
C SER A 50 3.72 6.96 -7.81
N SER A 51 3.49 5.68 -8.11
CA SER A 51 2.15 5.18 -8.29
C SER A 51 2.08 3.68 -8.04
N LEU A 52 0.87 3.22 -7.80
CA LEU A 52 0.60 1.81 -7.54
C LEU A 52 -0.63 1.39 -8.34
N TRP A 53 -0.48 0.37 -9.16
CA TRP A 53 -1.58 -0.26 -9.86
C TRP A 53 -2.08 -1.44 -9.06
N LEU A 54 -3.39 -1.57 -8.93
CA LEU A 54 -4.04 -2.75 -8.38
C LEU A 54 -4.72 -3.44 -9.54
N VAL A 55 -4.36 -4.68 -9.82
CA VAL A 55 -4.80 -5.40 -11.02
C VAL A 55 -5.28 -6.79 -10.64
N GLU A 56 -6.46 -7.16 -11.13
CA GLU A 56 -6.96 -8.52 -10.91
C GLU A 56 -6.17 -9.51 -11.74
N SER A 57 -5.71 -10.57 -11.10
CA SER A 57 -4.94 -11.60 -11.77
C SER A 57 -4.97 -12.90 -10.98
N GLY A 58 -5.00 -14.02 -11.68
CA GLY A 58 -4.88 -15.33 -11.04
C GLY A 58 -3.49 -15.60 -10.48
N LEU A 59 -2.53 -14.71 -10.75
CA LEU A 59 -1.16 -14.86 -10.25
C LEU A 59 -0.93 -14.03 -8.97
N ALA A 60 -2.01 -13.69 -8.27
CA ALA A 60 -1.95 -12.84 -7.10
C ALA A 60 -1.20 -13.48 -5.94
N GLY A 61 -0.59 -12.63 -5.10
CA GLY A 61 0.03 -13.05 -3.84
C GLY A 61 1.54 -13.05 -3.88
N GLY A 62 2.13 -12.98 -2.70
CA GLY A 62 3.57 -13.14 -2.52
C GLY A 62 4.42 -11.91 -2.80
N LEU A 63 3.82 -10.78 -3.13
CA LEU A 63 4.58 -9.55 -3.35
C LEU A 63 4.86 -8.88 -2.01
N GLU A 64 6.02 -8.25 -1.88
CA GLU A 64 6.34 -7.42 -0.74
C GLU A 64 6.46 -5.97 -1.20
N VAL A 65 5.76 -5.08 -0.52
CA VAL A 65 5.66 -3.68 -0.90
C VAL A 65 6.02 -2.83 0.29
N ALA A 66 6.88 -1.82 0.08
CA ALA A 66 7.18 -0.82 1.12
C ALA A 66 6.53 0.50 0.72
N LEU A 67 5.78 1.07 1.65
CA LEU A 67 5.06 2.33 1.46
C LEU A 67 5.52 3.31 2.52
N GLU A 68 5.79 4.56 2.14
CA GLU A 68 6.28 5.53 3.10
C GLU A 68 5.14 6.28 3.77
N ALA A 69 5.29 6.48 5.08
CA ALA A 69 4.39 7.29 5.89
C ALA A 69 5.07 8.59 6.27
N ALA A 70 4.28 9.64 6.41
CA ALA A 70 4.81 10.96 6.74
C ALA A 70 5.23 11.09 8.21
N ASP A 71 4.67 10.27 9.08
CA ASP A 71 4.98 10.28 10.51
C ASP A 71 4.55 8.96 11.14
N GLU A 72 4.85 8.80 12.43
CA GLU A 72 4.48 7.58 13.14
C GLU A 72 2.97 7.42 13.25
N GLY A 73 2.25 8.53 13.36
CA GLY A 73 0.79 8.48 13.41
C GLY A 73 0.20 7.85 12.16
N ALA A 74 0.79 8.14 11.00
CA ALA A 74 0.32 7.56 9.75
C ALA A 74 0.60 6.05 9.69
N VAL A 75 1.70 5.59 10.30
CA VAL A 75 1.97 4.16 10.40
C VAL A 75 0.88 3.47 11.20
N HIS A 76 0.52 4.05 12.36
CA HIS A 76 -0.55 3.51 13.19
C HIS A 76 -1.89 3.55 12.49
N ALA A 77 -2.20 4.64 11.80
CA ALA A 77 -3.48 4.78 11.10
C ALA A 77 -3.61 3.75 9.99
N PHE A 78 -2.54 3.55 9.24
CA PHE A 78 -2.53 2.54 8.17
C PHE A 78 -2.76 1.15 8.76
N TYR A 79 -1.99 0.81 9.78
CA TYR A 79 -2.07 -0.52 10.39
C TYR A 79 -3.47 -0.78 10.96
N GLY A 80 -3.99 0.16 11.75
CA GLY A 80 -5.30 0.00 12.37
C GLY A 80 -6.42 -0.10 11.36
N THR A 81 -6.36 0.72 10.31
CA THR A 81 -7.35 0.68 9.23
C THR A 81 -7.30 -0.66 8.50
N ALA A 82 -6.08 -1.15 8.23
CA ALA A 82 -5.90 -2.41 7.52
C ALA A 82 -6.45 -3.58 8.32
N ILE A 83 -6.14 -3.63 9.61
CA ILE A 83 -6.64 -4.71 10.46
C ILE A 83 -8.16 -4.66 10.56
N ALA A 84 -8.73 -3.48 10.74
CA ALA A 84 -10.18 -3.32 10.83
C ALA A 84 -10.87 -3.72 9.53
N ALA A 85 -10.18 -3.58 8.40
CA ALA A 85 -10.72 -3.95 7.09
C ALA A 85 -10.50 -5.41 6.71
N GLY A 86 -9.85 -6.19 7.58
CA GLY A 86 -9.71 -7.63 7.38
C GLY A 86 -8.34 -8.13 7.00
N ALA A 87 -7.33 -7.27 6.97
CA ALA A 87 -5.96 -7.70 6.71
C ALA A 87 -5.43 -8.50 7.89
N ARG A 88 -4.44 -9.34 7.64
CA ARG A 88 -3.79 -10.09 8.71
C ARG A 88 -2.61 -9.31 9.24
N ALA A 89 -2.48 -9.27 10.57
CA ALA A 89 -1.33 -8.66 11.22
C ALA A 89 -0.08 -9.50 10.95
N ASP A 90 1.01 -8.82 10.62
CA ASP A 90 2.30 -9.49 10.44
C ASP A 90 3.34 -8.89 11.37
N ARG A 91 3.43 -7.56 11.42
CA ARG A 91 4.31 -6.86 12.37
C ARG A 91 3.60 -5.62 12.87
N GLU A 92 3.40 -5.54 14.18
CA GLU A 92 2.74 -4.37 14.78
C GLU A 92 3.62 -3.13 14.63
N PRO A 93 3.04 -1.92 14.73
CA PRO A 93 3.82 -0.68 14.69
C PRO A 93 4.86 -0.68 15.80
N LYS A 94 6.11 -0.42 15.42
CA LYS A 94 7.22 -0.50 16.36
C LYS A 94 8.44 0.20 15.79
N ASP A 95 9.24 0.77 16.68
CA ASP A 95 10.54 1.31 16.34
C ASP A 95 11.49 0.14 16.09
N ARG A 96 12.09 0.10 14.93
CA ARG A 96 13.01 -0.96 14.51
C ARG A 96 14.34 -0.35 14.12
N PRO A 97 15.40 -1.16 14.00
CA PRO A 97 16.74 -0.57 13.75
C PRO A 97 16.81 0.36 12.57
N GLU A 98 16.08 0.10 11.48
CA GLU A 98 16.14 0.98 10.32
C GLU A 98 15.13 2.11 10.39
N HIS A 99 13.91 1.85 10.86
CA HIS A 99 12.86 2.85 10.90
C HIS A 99 11.65 2.35 11.66
N TYR A 100 10.74 3.26 11.92
CA TYR A 100 9.46 2.93 12.54
C TYR A 100 8.56 2.32 11.49
N SER A 101 8.02 1.14 11.74
CA SER A 101 7.27 0.44 10.69
C SER A 101 6.24 -0.54 11.25
N ALA A 102 5.33 -0.94 10.36
CA ALA A 102 4.36 -2.00 10.60
C ALA A 102 4.15 -2.76 9.30
N ARG A 103 3.64 -3.96 9.38
CA ARG A 103 3.39 -4.77 8.19
C ARG A 103 2.13 -5.58 8.34
N VAL A 104 1.32 -5.61 7.30
CA VAL A 104 0.10 -6.42 7.23
C VAL A 104 0.13 -7.26 5.97
N LEU A 105 -0.67 -8.30 5.94
CA LEU A 105 -0.88 -9.10 4.74
C LEU A 105 -2.26 -8.79 4.20
N ASP A 106 -2.36 -8.52 2.91
CA ASP A 106 -3.65 -8.28 2.29
C ASP A 106 -4.39 -9.61 2.10
N PHE A 107 -5.53 -9.57 1.41
CA PHE A 107 -6.37 -10.77 1.27
C PHE A 107 -5.72 -11.86 0.44
N ASP A 108 -4.71 -11.53 -0.34
CA ASP A 108 -4.02 -12.46 -1.23
C ASP A 108 -2.64 -12.84 -0.72
N GLY A 109 -2.27 -12.35 0.48
CA GLY A 109 -0.96 -12.67 1.04
C GLY A 109 0.15 -11.75 0.57
N ASN A 110 -0.17 -10.63 -0.09
CA ASN A 110 0.85 -9.62 -0.37
C ASN A 110 1.18 -8.89 0.93
N ALA A 111 2.47 -8.69 1.18
CA ALA A 111 2.92 -8.01 2.39
C ALA A 111 3.05 -6.52 2.13
N LEU A 112 2.33 -5.72 2.92
CA LEU A 112 2.37 -4.27 2.82
C LEU A 112 3.07 -3.75 4.06
N GLU A 113 4.29 -3.26 3.89
CA GLU A 113 5.06 -2.66 4.97
C GLU A 113 4.97 -1.15 4.87
N VAL A 114 4.52 -0.50 5.94
CA VAL A 114 4.44 0.95 6.00
C VAL A 114 5.58 1.44 6.88
N VAL A 115 6.36 2.41 6.39
CA VAL A 115 7.58 2.84 7.07
C VAL A 115 7.61 4.35 7.21
N PHE A 116 8.09 4.81 8.36
CA PHE A 116 8.41 6.21 8.60
C PHE A 116 9.91 6.32 8.83
N ARG A 117 10.59 7.12 8.03
CA ARG A 117 12.05 7.19 8.04
C ARG A 117 12.59 8.40 8.81
N GLY A 118 11.71 9.15 9.48
CA GLY A 118 12.15 10.24 10.32
C GLY A 118 12.34 11.56 9.62
N GLU A 119 11.92 11.69 8.36
CA GLU A 119 12.02 12.95 7.63
C GLU A 119 10.83 13.10 6.70
N PRO A 120 10.52 14.34 6.30
CA PRO A 120 9.42 14.54 5.35
C PRO A 120 9.72 13.75 4.08
N ALA A 121 8.78 12.91 3.69
CA ALA A 121 9.01 12.00 2.60
C ALA A 121 8.22 12.42 1.37
N ALA A 122 8.87 12.38 0.21
CA ALA A 122 8.13 12.30 -1.03
C ALA A 122 7.50 10.92 -1.07
N LEU A 123 6.45 10.78 -1.84
CA LEU A 123 5.84 9.48 -2.00
C LEU A 123 6.87 8.51 -2.57
N HIS A 124 6.97 7.35 -1.96
CA HIS A 124 7.92 6.36 -2.39
C HIS A 124 7.27 4.98 -2.28
N VAL A 125 7.20 4.27 -3.40
CA VAL A 125 6.59 2.95 -3.47
C VAL A 125 7.60 2.03 -4.11
N THR A 126 8.02 1.00 -3.38
CA THR A 126 9.00 0.05 -3.91
C THR A 126 8.54 -1.37 -3.64
N ALA A 127 9.00 -2.30 -4.49
CA ALA A 127 8.78 -3.71 -4.28
C ALA A 127 10.08 -4.33 -3.76
N ALA A 128 9.96 -5.14 -2.72
CA ALA A 128 11.08 -5.90 -2.22
C ALA A 128 11.03 -7.30 -2.80
N ALA A 129 12.17 -7.81 -3.14
CA ALA A 129 12.28 -9.15 -3.73
C ALA A 129 12.02 -10.24 -2.69
#